data_da8c144f43b74d9e1eb01167093f3cd4
#
_entry.id   da8c144f43b74d9e1eb01167093f3cd4
#
_cell.length_a   1.000
_cell.length_b   1.000
_cell.length_c   1.000
_cell.angle_alpha   90.00
_cell.angle_beta   90.00
_cell.angle_gamma   90.00
#
_symmetry.space_group_name_H-M   'P 1'
#
loop_
_entity.id
_entity.type
_entity.pdbx_description
1 polymer ?
#
loop_
_entity_poly.entity_id
_entity_poly.type
_entity_poly.pdbx_seq_one_letter_code
_entity_poly.pdbx_strand_id
1 'polypeptide(L)'
;MKTFKDLKEWDTVWIIDYKDIKEYKVKYCRPYNDHHCLAIKDFFPSKEHPYLSFEFPVDSDKSIEYIDKHYIVLNKEDIHEYQMKCLIERRNKLYELLNGLRKAERTYIKQIDEVEDLINKCNE
;
A
#
# COMPACT_ATOMS: atom_id res chain seq x y z
N MET A 1 0.27 19.96 -15.00
CA MET A 1 0.30 18.84 -14.02
C MET A 1 0.97 19.32 -12.73
N LYS A 2 0.31 19.12 -11.60
CA LYS A 2 0.88 19.49 -10.30
C LYS A 2 1.96 18.47 -9.89
N THR A 3 3.07 18.98 -9.38
CA THR A 3 4.16 18.17 -8.82
C THR A 3 4.33 18.46 -7.34
N PHE A 4 5.13 17.67 -6.62
CA PHE A 4 5.33 17.87 -5.18
C PHE A 4 5.91 19.24 -4.85
N LYS A 5 6.78 19.78 -5.70
CA LYS A 5 7.32 21.14 -5.49
C LYS A 5 6.28 22.24 -5.63
N ASP A 6 5.17 21.98 -6.32
CA ASP A 6 4.08 22.96 -6.51
C ASP A 6 3.03 22.90 -5.39
N LEU A 7 3.17 21.95 -4.47
CA LEU A 7 2.19 21.70 -3.43
C LEU A 7 2.15 22.82 -2.40
N LYS A 8 0.95 23.28 -2.07
CA LYS A 8 0.71 24.38 -1.13
C LYS A 8 -0.28 23.97 -0.06
N GLU A 9 -0.37 24.74 1.02
CA GLU A 9 -1.42 24.56 2.03
C GLU A 9 -2.80 24.54 1.38
N TRP A 10 -3.63 23.64 1.86
CA TRP A 10 -5.00 23.41 1.42
C TRP A 10 -5.15 22.79 0.02
N ASP A 11 -4.05 22.45 -0.62
CA ASP A 11 -4.12 21.64 -1.83
C ASP A 11 -4.67 20.25 -1.51
N THR A 12 -5.39 19.69 -2.47
CA THR A 12 -5.95 18.35 -2.33
C THR A 12 -4.93 17.32 -2.79
N VAL A 13 -4.79 16.26 -2.02
CA VAL A 13 -4.02 15.08 -2.39
C VAL A 13 -4.87 13.83 -2.15
N TRP A 14 -4.61 12.78 -2.90
CA TRP A 14 -5.30 11.49 -2.75
C TRP A 14 -4.30 10.44 -2.29
N ILE A 15 -4.69 9.70 -1.27
CA ILE A 15 -3.89 8.59 -0.75
C ILE A 15 -4.60 7.30 -1.14
N ILE A 16 -3.90 6.46 -1.89
CA ILE A 16 -4.47 5.27 -2.52
C ILE A 16 -3.78 4.04 -1.95
N ASP A 17 -4.58 3.12 -1.43
CA ASP A 17 -4.15 1.76 -1.13
C ASP A 17 -5.07 0.77 -1.86
N TYR A 18 -4.91 -0.52 -1.59
CA TYR A 18 -5.74 -1.52 -2.26
C TYR A 18 -7.21 -1.53 -1.79
N LYS A 19 -7.51 -0.90 -0.66
CA LYS A 19 -8.87 -0.83 -0.11
C LYS A 19 -9.60 0.43 -0.46
N ASP A 20 -8.91 1.57 -0.32
CA ASP A 20 -9.53 2.88 -0.30
C ASP A 20 -8.78 3.91 -1.12
N ILE A 21 -9.55 4.90 -1.55
CA ILE A 21 -9.03 6.17 -2.02
C ILE A 21 -9.52 7.21 -1.03
N LYS A 22 -8.59 7.90 -0.37
CA LYS A 22 -8.93 8.94 0.60
C LYS A 22 -8.43 10.29 0.12
N GLU A 23 -9.31 11.28 0.20
CA GLU A 23 -8.99 12.65 -0.14
C GLU A 23 -8.57 13.40 1.11
N TYR A 24 -7.44 14.10 1.02
CA TYR A 24 -6.90 14.90 2.11
C TYR A 24 -6.57 16.29 1.65
N LYS A 25 -6.58 17.24 2.58
CA LYS A 25 -6.06 18.59 2.38
C LYS A 25 -4.70 18.71 3.05
N VAL A 26 -3.76 19.30 2.34
CA VAL A 26 -2.45 19.61 2.91
C VAL A 26 -2.62 20.72 3.94
N LYS A 27 -2.32 20.42 5.19
CA LYS A 27 -2.46 21.40 6.27
C LYS A 27 -1.24 22.29 6.40
N TYR A 28 -0.05 21.70 6.30
CA TYR A 28 1.21 22.40 6.33
C TYR A 28 2.05 21.98 5.14
N CYS A 29 2.51 22.95 4.39
CA CYS A 29 3.47 22.73 3.34
C CYS A 29 4.71 23.56 3.66
N ARG A 30 5.47 23.11 4.64
CA ARG A 30 6.72 23.74 5.06
C ARG A 30 7.81 22.69 5.18
N PRO A 31 9.06 23.06 4.94
CA PRO A 31 10.15 22.12 5.09
C PRO A 31 10.22 21.55 6.50
N TYR A 32 10.17 20.24 6.62
CA TYR A 32 10.49 19.52 7.83
C TYR A 32 12.01 19.38 7.96
N ASN A 33 12.65 19.15 6.83
CA ASN A 33 14.09 19.20 6.65
C ASN A 33 14.36 19.78 5.25
N ASP A 34 15.61 19.78 4.79
CA ASP A 34 15.98 20.37 3.50
C ASP A 34 15.28 19.74 2.29
N HIS A 35 14.66 18.57 2.45
CA HIS A 35 14.15 17.77 1.35
C HIS A 35 12.67 17.41 1.43
N HIS A 36 12.02 17.59 2.58
CA HIS A 36 10.66 17.09 2.82
C HIS A 36 9.75 18.10 3.48
N CYS A 37 8.48 18.03 3.15
CA CYS A 37 7.38 18.71 3.83
C CYS A 37 6.48 17.72 4.56
N LEU A 38 5.76 18.19 5.53
CA LEU A 38 4.76 17.46 6.32
C LEU A 38 3.56 18.36 6.52
N ALA A 39 2.48 17.91 6.48
CA ALA A 39 1.49 17.14 7.03
C ALA A 39 0.18 17.24 6.23
N ILE A 40 -0.56 16.18 6.25
CA ILE A 40 -1.85 16.09 5.56
C ILE A 40 -2.94 15.97 6.62
N LYS A 41 -3.98 16.80 6.48
CA LYS A 41 -5.15 16.72 7.34
C LYS A 41 -6.27 16.03 6.58
N ASP A 42 -6.93 15.07 7.21
CA ASP A 42 -8.14 14.48 6.67
C ASP A 42 -9.21 15.58 6.54
N PHE A 43 -9.82 15.69 5.36
CA PHE A 43 -10.88 16.63 5.11
C PHE A 43 -12.13 16.34 5.97
N PHE A 44 -12.38 15.06 6.27
CA PHE A 44 -13.42 14.62 7.19
C PHE A 44 -12.74 13.99 8.41
N PRO A 45 -12.32 14.80 9.40
CA PRO A 45 -11.58 14.29 10.53
C PRO A 45 -12.40 13.27 11.32
N SER A 46 -11.84 12.07 11.49
CA SER A 46 -12.38 11.13 12.44
C SER A 46 -11.95 11.54 13.84
N LYS A 47 -12.75 11.20 14.86
CA LYS A 47 -12.39 11.48 16.25
C LYS A 47 -11.13 10.74 16.68
N GLU A 48 -10.85 9.58 16.06
CA GLU A 48 -9.72 8.72 16.40
C GLU A 48 -8.43 9.15 15.72
N HIS A 49 -8.51 9.63 14.48
CA HIS A 49 -7.36 10.02 13.68
C HIS A 49 -7.62 11.34 12.94
N PRO A 50 -7.60 12.47 13.66
CA PRO A 50 -7.89 13.75 13.05
C PRO A 50 -6.82 14.23 12.06
N TYR A 51 -5.61 13.66 12.15
CA TYR A 51 -4.51 14.04 11.29
C TYR A 51 -3.76 12.81 10.82
N LEU A 52 -3.42 12.80 9.55
CA LEU A 52 -2.50 11.84 8.98
C LEU A 52 -1.26 12.61 8.53
N SER A 53 -0.09 12.18 8.95
CA SER A 53 1.16 12.85 8.59
C SER A 53 1.95 11.99 7.61
N PHE A 54 2.34 12.58 6.49
CA PHE A 54 3.25 11.99 5.52
C PHE A 54 4.37 12.95 5.23
N GLU A 55 5.59 12.44 5.12
CA GLU A 55 6.69 13.18 4.54
C GLU A 55 6.63 13.05 3.03
N PHE A 56 6.76 14.17 2.34
CA PHE A 56 6.85 14.16 0.89
C PHE A 56 7.93 15.12 0.42
N PRO A 57 8.58 14.85 -0.72
CA PRO A 57 9.70 15.67 -1.19
C PRO A 57 9.24 17.07 -1.61
N VAL A 58 9.97 18.12 -1.17
CA VAL A 58 9.65 19.49 -1.51
C VAL A 58 10.21 19.93 -2.86
N ASP A 59 11.27 19.26 -3.33
CA ASP A 59 11.98 19.63 -4.57
C ASP A 59 11.66 18.71 -5.73
N SER A 60 10.70 17.80 -5.55
CA SER A 60 10.42 16.78 -6.55
C SER A 60 9.59 17.31 -7.70
N ASP A 61 10.00 16.99 -8.90
CA ASP A 61 9.22 17.17 -10.12
C ASP A 61 8.22 16.05 -10.36
N LYS A 62 8.17 15.07 -9.47
CA LYS A 62 7.23 13.96 -9.55
C LYS A 62 5.85 14.40 -9.08
N SER A 63 4.83 13.76 -9.60
CA SER A 63 3.43 13.97 -9.21
C SER A 63 2.88 12.84 -8.36
N ILE A 64 3.66 11.80 -8.13
CA ILE A 64 3.27 10.59 -7.42
C ILE A 64 4.44 10.10 -6.58
N GLU A 65 4.14 9.72 -5.33
CA GLU A 65 5.12 9.14 -4.43
C GLU A 65 4.52 7.89 -3.76
N TYR A 66 5.36 6.89 -3.52
CA TYR A 66 4.96 5.68 -2.80
C TYR A 66 5.61 5.70 -1.42
N ILE A 67 4.77 5.85 -0.38
CA ILE A 67 5.22 5.96 1.00
C ILE A 67 4.35 5.06 1.88
N ASP A 68 4.97 4.23 2.72
CA ASP A 68 4.26 3.37 3.69
C ASP A 68 3.15 2.52 3.05
N LYS A 69 3.42 1.92 1.90
CA LYS A 69 2.48 1.07 1.14
C LYS A 69 1.28 1.83 0.56
N HIS A 70 1.37 3.15 0.47
CA HIS A 70 0.36 4.00 -0.11
C HIS A 70 0.94 4.81 -1.25
N TYR A 71 0.13 5.06 -2.28
CA TYR A 71 0.47 6.06 -3.29
C TYR A 71 -0.13 7.39 -2.90
N ILE A 72 0.69 8.44 -2.94
CA ILE A 72 0.22 9.82 -2.81
C ILE A 72 0.13 10.40 -4.21
N VAL A 73 -1.06 10.78 -4.61
CA VAL A 73 -1.37 11.24 -5.96
C VAL A 73 -1.85 12.69 -5.89
N LEU A 74 -1.24 13.56 -6.69
CA LEU A 74 -1.54 14.99 -6.68
C LEU A 74 -2.53 15.43 -7.76
N ASN A 75 -2.77 14.59 -8.75
CA ASN A 75 -3.64 14.91 -9.88
C ASN A 75 -4.77 13.88 -9.98
N LYS A 76 -5.99 14.35 -10.05
CA LYS A 76 -7.19 13.50 -10.07
C LYS A 76 -7.19 12.50 -11.22
N GLU A 77 -6.67 12.88 -12.36
CA GLU A 77 -6.57 12.03 -13.56
C GLU A 77 -5.68 10.80 -13.36
N ASP A 78 -4.79 10.81 -12.36
CA ASP A 78 -3.89 9.69 -12.10
C ASP A 78 -4.47 8.65 -11.12
N ILE A 79 -5.60 8.95 -10.49
CA ILE A 79 -6.18 8.10 -9.45
C ILE A 79 -6.49 6.70 -9.96
N HIS A 80 -7.14 6.59 -11.11
CA HIS A 80 -7.54 5.29 -11.65
C HIS A 80 -6.34 4.38 -11.93
N GLU A 81 -5.29 4.91 -12.55
CA GLU A 81 -4.08 4.16 -12.86
C GLU A 81 -3.44 3.57 -11.60
N TYR A 82 -3.29 4.39 -10.56
CA TYR A 82 -2.63 3.96 -9.32
C TYR A 82 -3.51 3.09 -8.45
N GLN A 83 -4.83 3.27 -8.50
CA GLN A 83 -5.77 2.34 -7.91
C GLN A 83 -5.63 0.96 -8.54
N MET A 84 -5.58 0.89 -9.86
CA MET A 84 -5.39 -0.38 -10.57
C MET A 84 -4.06 -1.03 -10.22
N LYS A 85 -2.99 -0.25 -10.09
CA LYS A 85 -1.69 -0.79 -9.65
C LYS A 85 -1.79 -1.44 -8.27
N CYS A 86 -2.42 -0.77 -7.31
CA CYS A 86 -2.62 -1.33 -5.97
C CYS A 86 -3.39 -2.65 -5.99
N LEU A 87 -4.47 -2.70 -6.76
CA LEU A 87 -5.30 -3.89 -6.87
C LEU A 87 -4.56 -5.05 -7.53
N ILE A 88 -3.82 -4.78 -8.59
CA ILE A 88 -3.03 -5.81 -9.28
C ILE A 88 -1.92 -6.34 -8.39
N GLU A 89 -1.19 -5.48 -7.69
CA GLU A 89 -0.15 -5.87 -6.75
C GLU A 89 -0.73 -6.74 -5.64
N ARG A 90 -1.88 -6.37 -5.09
CA ARG A 90 -2.56 -7.14 -4.04
C ARG A 90 -3.00 -8.50 -4.55
N ARG A 91 -3.59 -8.56 -5.74
CA ARG A 91 -3.98 -9.81 -6.39
C ARG A 91 -2.78 -10.74 -6.56
N ASN A 92 -1.68 -10.21 -7.09
CA ASN A 92 -0.48 -11.00 -7.33
C ASN A 92 0.10 -11.55 -6.04
N LYS A 93 0.11 -10.75 -4.99
CA LYS A 93 0.56 -11.21 -3.67
C LYS A 93 -0.32 -12.32 -3.11
N LEU A 94 -1.63 -12.23 -3.28
CA LEU A 94 -2.55 -13.27 -2.86
C LEU A 94 -2.33 -14.57 -3.65
N TYR A 95 -2.04 -14.50 -4.94
CA TYR A 95 -1.68 -15.68 -5.72
C TYR A 95 -0.38 -16.32 -5.25
N GLU A 96 0.63 -15.52 -4.91
CA GLU A 96 1.88 -16.04 -4.34
C GLU A 96 1.64 -16.79 -3.04
N LEU A 97 0.83 -16.21 -2.15
CA LEU A 97 0.48 -16.85 -0.88
C LEU A 97 -0.30 -18.15 -1.11
N LEU A 98 -1.26 -18.15 -2.03
CA LEU A 98 -2.04 -19.33 -2.38
C LEU A 98 -1.13 -20.44 -2.93
N ASN A 99 -0.21 -20.10 -3.81
CA ASN A 99 0.74 -21.07 -4.37
C ASN A 99 1.65 -21.66 -3.28
N GLY A 100 2.06 -20.84 -2.32
CA GLY A 100 2.83 -21.31 -1.17
C GLY A 100 2.05 -22.31 -0.32
N LEU A 101 0.78 -22.04 -0.07
CA LEU A 101 -0.12 -22.96 0.66
C LEU A 101 -0.32 -24.26 -0.09
N ARG A 102 -0.51 -24.22 -1.41
CA ARG A 102 -0.66 -25.43 -2.24
C ARG A 102 0.59 -26.30 -2.22
N LYS A 103 1.78 -25.69 -2.25
CA LYS A 103 3.05 -26.43 -2.14
C LYS A 103 3.18 -27.08 -0.77
N ALA A 104 2.84 -26.37 0.30
CA ALA A 104 2.85 -26.92 1.66
C ALA A 104 1.88 -28.09 1.79
N GLU A 105 0.68 -27.97 1.24
CA GLU A 105 -0.33 -29.03 1.22
C GLU A 105 0.22 -30.29 0.54
N ARG A 106 0.81 -30.16 -0.63
CA ARG A 106 1.40 -31.29 -1.35
C ARG A 106 2.50 -31.98 -0.54
N THR A 107 3.34 -31.18 0.13
CA THR A 107 4.43 -31.71 0.97
C THR A 107 3.85 -32.51 2.14
N TYR A 108 2.83 -31.99 2.81
CA TYR A 108 2.19 -32.68 3.92
C TYR A 108 1.48 -33.95 3.49
N ILE A 109 0.79 -33.95 2.35
CA ILE A 109 0.15 -35.14 1.79
C ILE A 109 1.19 -36.22 1.53
N LYS A 110 2.33 -35.88 0.93
CA LYS A 110 3.41 -36.81 0.69
C LYS A 110 3.96 -37.41 1.99
N GLN A 111 4.14 -36.58 3.01
CA GLN A 111 4.61 -37.02 4.33
C GLN A 111 3.61 -37.97 5.01
N ILE A 112 2.33 -37.70 4.89
CA ILE A 112 1.26 -38.57 5.41
C ILE A 112 1.31 -39.93 4.72
N ASP A 113 1.43 -39.95 3.39
CA ASP A 113 1.52 -41.20 2.64
C ASP A 113 2.73 -42.05 3.08
N GLU A 114 3.88 -41.39 3.29
CA GLU A 114 5.07 -42.06 3.80
C GLU A 114 4.85 -42.69 5.19
N VAL A 115 4.18 -41.97 6.08
CA VAL A 115 3.87 -42.46 7.43
C VAL A 115 2.88 -43.63 7.37
N GLU A 116 1.86 -43.53 6.52
CA GLU A 116 0.86 -44.60 6.35
C GLU A 116 1.53 -45.87 5.82
N ASP A 117 2.47 -45.77 4.88
CA ASP A 117 3.24 -46.92 4.39
C ASP A 117 4.05 -47.57 5.52
N LEU A 118 4.66 -46.76 6.39
CA LEU A 118 5.40 -47.30 7.55
C LEU A 118 4.48 -48.00 8.56
N ILE A 119 3.28 -47.45 8.80
CA ILE A 119 2.29 -48.08 9.67
C ILE A 119 1.90 -49.44 9.11
N ASN A 120 1.63 -49.53 7.81
CA ASN A 120 1.25 -50.78 7.15
C ASN A 120 2.37 -51.84 7.27
N LYS A 121 3.62 -51.42 7.11
CA LYS A 121 4.77 -52.33 7.30
C LYS A 121 4.88 -52.85 8.72
N CYS A 122 4.61 -52.00 9.71
CA CYS A 122 4.62 -52.44 11.12
C CYS A 122 3.54 -53.44 11.46
N ASN A 123 2.43 -53.43 10.72
CA ASN A 123 1.28 -54.30 10.95
C ASN A 123 1.37 -55.63 10.18
N GLU A 124 2.38 -55.83 9.35
CA GLU A 124 2.59 -57.09 8.63
C GLU A 124 3.12 -58.22 9.52
#